data_af3b9e3da27e96f274de8449f676bd91
#
_entry.id   af3b9e3da27e96f274de8449f676bd91
#
_cell.length_a   1.000
_cell.length_b   1.000
_cell.length_c   1.000
_cell.angle_alpha   90.00
_cell.angle_beta   90.00
_cell.angle_gamma   90.00
#
_symmetry.space_group_name_H-M   'P 1'
#
loop_
_entity.id
_entity.type
_entity.pdbx_description
1 polymer ?
#
loop_
_entity_poly.entity_id
_entity_poly.type
_entity_poly.pdbx_seq_one_letter_code
_entity_poly.pdbx_strand_id
1 'polypeptide(L)'
;SVVNGQLACDLKSGTEIYISEDLYLFITDLFKDWNTWLESGKYEIIKDEQGLYTVLPKKTNQSSQTNSVTLRPIPRDIPTGENISPASLSIETEHDHYPLSTTEVKITITNHSHYEYECGEKYSLAYYNKSKRQWETLPTDPVVNDILWIFPPEHPSHQQTIKLYTSESPNHPGKYRIYKSFNRGTKVAYGEFELLP
;
A
#
# COMPACT_ATOMS: atom_id res chain seq x y z
N SER A 1 7.66 13.62 11.52
CA SER A 1 9.04 13.47 11.04
C SER A 1 9.10 13.83 9.57
N VAL A 2 10.07 14.68 9.20
CA VAL A 2 10.34 15.03 7.80
C VAL A 2 11.28 13.97 7.27
N VAL A 3 10.84 13.17 6.31
CA VAL A 3 11.69 12.22 5.58
C VAL A 3 11.74 12.69 4.14
N ASN A 4 12.94 13.00 3.64
CA ASN A 4 13.21 13.44 2.25
C ASN A 4 12.42 14.67 1.78
N GLY A 5 12.15 15.64 2.66
CA GLY A 5 11.44 16.86 2.30
C GLY A 5 9.92 16.67 2.09
N GLN A 6 9.38 15.50 2.39
CA GLN A 6 7.94 15.26 2.41
C GLN A 6 7.44 15.12 3.84
N LEU A 7 6.41 15.89 4.19
CA LEU A 7 5.69 15.75 5.45
C LEU A 7 4.67 14.63 5.26
N ALA A 8 4.97 13.44 5.76
CA ALA A 8 4.01 12.37 5.87
C ALA A 8 3.22 12.57 7.18
N CYS A 9 2.06 13.19 7.10
CA CYS A 9 1.12 13.28 8.21
C CYS A 9 -0.03 12.32 7.95
N ASP A 10 0.10 11.12 8.46
CA ASP A 10 -1.04 10.21 8.59
C ASP A 10 -1.73 10.53 9.91
N LEU A 11 -2.63 11.51 9.88
CA LEU A 11 -3.43 11.91 11.04
C LEU A 11 -4.55 10.91 11.26
N LYS A 12 -4.26 9.85 12.01
CA LYS A 12 -5.34 9.05 12.60
C LYS A 12 -6.14 9.95 13.54
N SER A 13 -7.46 9.87 13.45
CA SER A 13 -8.38 10.58 14.35
C SER A 13 -7.93 10.40 15.81
N GLY A 14 -7.62 11.51 16.48
CA GLY A 14 -7.15 11.53 17.87
C GLY A 14 -5.62 11.62 18.04
N THR A 15 -4.83 11.77 16.98
CA THR A 15 -3.39 12.01 17.10
C THR A 15 -3.14 13.50 17.31
N GLU A 16 -2.53 13.88 18.42
CA GLU A 16 -2.02 15.24 18.66
C GLU A 16 -0.66 15.38 17.99
N ILE A 17 -0.48 16.44 17.19
CA ILE A 17 0.81 16.77 16.60
C ILE A 17 1.31 18.08 17.19
N TYR A 18 2.47 18.02 17.83
CA TYR A 18 3.17 19.21 18.34
C TYR A 18 4.18 19.67 17.29
N ILE A 19 4.02 20.90 16.81
CA ILE A 19 4.94 21.51 15.84
C ILE A 19 5.50 22.81 16.41
N SER A 20 6.79 23.05 16.18
CA SER A 20 7.41 24.33 16.53
C SER A 20 6.90 25.46 15.63
N GLU A 21 7.03 26.71 16.09
CA GLU A 21 6.63 27.89 15.30
C GLU A 21 7.36 27.97 13.96
N ASP A 22 8.66 27.66 13.92
CA ASP A 22 9.46 27.65 12.71
C ASP A 22 8.97 26.57 11.72
N LEU A 23 8.61 25.40 12.22
CA LEU A 23 8.07 24.32 11.40
C LEU A 23 6.67 24.68 10.87
N TYR A 24 5.84 25.35 11.67
CA TYR A 24 4.54 25.83 11.24
C TYR A 24 4.66 26.86 10.13
N LEU A 25 5.54 27.85 10.27
CA LEU A 25 5.81 28.86 9.25
C LEU A 25 6.38 28.23 7.97
N PHE A 26 7.29 27.29 8.10
CA PHE A 26 7.86 26.55 6.98
C PHE A 26 6.78 25.74 6.22
N ILE A 27 5.88 25.09 6.94
CA ILE A 27 4.75 24.35 6.35
C ILE A 27 3.80 25.27 5.64
N THR A 28 3.44 26.41 6.23
CA THR A 28 2.49 27.39 5.64
C THR A 28 3.06 28.07 4.39
N ASP A 29 4.38 28.23 4.30
CA ASP A 29 5.04 28.79 3.13
C ASP A 29 5.21 27.76 1.99
N LEU A 30 5.46 26.51 2.33
CA LEU A 30 5.60 25.40 1.36
C LEU A 30 4.27 24.95 0.76
N PHE A 31 3.19 25.01 1.52
CA PHE A 31 1.87 24.55 1.10
C PHE A 31 0.89 25.70 1.05
N LYS A 32 0.81 26.38 -0.09
CA LYS A 32 -0.22 27.43 -0.33
C LYS A 32 -1.65 26.94 -0.07
N ASP A 33 -1.86 25.64 -0.17
CA ASP A 33 -3.17 25.00 0.08
C ASP A 33 -3.41 24.63 1.55
N TRP A 34 -2.41 24.80 2.43
CA TRP A 34 -2.53 24.50 3.85
C TRP A 34 -3.62 25.35 4.53
N ASN A 35 -3.70 26.63 4.19
CA ASN A 35 -4.74 27.51 4.68
C ASN A 35 -6.13 27.04 4.23
N THR A 36 -6.27 26.62 2.98
CA THR A 36 -7.53 26.07 2.45
C THR A 36 -7.94 24.81 3.21
N TRP A 37 -6.98 23.97 3.56
CA TRP A 37 -7.21 22.75 4.33
C TRP A 37 -7.63 23.07 5.78
N LEU A 38 -7.01 24.07 6.44
CA LEU A 38 -7.39 24.57 7.76
C LEU A 38 -8.72 25.31 7.73
N GLU A 39 -8.97 26.11 6.67
CA GLU A 39 -10.22 26.80 6.44
C GLU A 39 -11.39 25.86 6.16
N SER A 40 -11.12 24.58 5.85
CA SER A 40 -12.17 23.56 5.71
C SER A 40 -13.02 23.38 6.98
N GLY A 41 -12.59 23.99 8.09
CA GLY A 41 -13.31 23.98 9.37
C GLY A 41 -13.27 22.66 10.11
N LYS A 42 -12.51 21.68 9.62
CA LYS A 42 -12.38 20.34 10.21
C LYS A 42 -11.39 20.28 11.37
N TYR A 43 -10.48 21.23 11.45
CA TYR A 43 -9.41 21.27 12.45
C TYR A 43 -9.32 22.64 13.09
N GLU A 44 -8.78 22.68 14.31
CA GLU A 44 -8.39 23.91 14.99
C GLU A 44 -6.93 23.82 15.41
N ILE A 45 -6.26 24.96 15.42
CA ILE A 45 -4.87 25.07 15.86
C ILE A 45 -4.88 25.84 17.19
N ILE A 46 -4.29 25.23 18.20
CA ILE A 46 -4.14 25.83 19.54
C ILE A 46 -2.65 26.07 19.77
N LYS A 47 -2.29 27.32 20.12
CA LYS A 47 -0.94 27.67 20.59
C LYS A 47 -0.94 27.63 22.10
N ASP A 48 -0.03 26.85 22.70
CA ASP A 48 0.13 26.82 24.16
C ASP A 48 1.01 27.97 24.67
N GLU A 49 1.17 28.03 25.99
CA GLU A 49 1.99 29.07 26.65
C GLU A 49 3.49 28.96 26.34
N GLN A 50 3.95 27.79 25.89
CA GLN A 50 5.32 27.52 25.48
C GLN A 50 5.57 27.84 24.00
N GLY A 51 4.54 28.29 23.26
CA GLY A 51 4.63 28.60 21.85
C GLY A 51 4.56 27.39 20.91
N LEU A 52 4.18 26.22 21.43
CA LEU A 52 3.93 25.04 20.62
C LEU A 52 2.52 25.05 20.03
N TYR A 53 2.40 24.62 18.79
CA TYR A 53 1.12 24.53 18.10
C TYR A 53 0.60 23.10 18.11
N THR A 54 -0.64 22.92 18.54
CA THR A 54 -1.36 21.64 18.50
C THR A 54 -2.49 21.73 17.50
N VAL A 55 -2.55 20.79 16.58
CA VAL A 55 -3.63 20.67 15.58
C VAL A 55 -4.62 19.62 16.06
N LEU A 56 -5.86 20.06 16.37
CA LEU A 56 -6.91 19.16 16.87
C LEU A 56 -8.08 19.10 15.88
N PRO A 57 -8.70 17.94 15.69
CA PRO A 57 -9.94 17.88 14.94
C PRO A 57 -11.04 18.63 15.71
N LYS A 58 -11.73 19.59 15.04
CA LYS A 58 -12.88 20.28 15.63
C LYS A 58 -13.97 19.30 16.00
N LYS A 59 -14.38 19.28 17.27
CA LYS A 59 -15.56 18.54 17.71
C LYS A 59 -16.79 19.29 17.17
N THR A 60 -17.27 18.88 16.03
CA THR A 60 -18.60 19.29 15.56
C THR A 60 -19.63 18.61 16.44
N ASN A 61 -20.50 19.40 17.10
CA ASN A 61 -21.68 18.92 17.83
C ASN A 61 -22.75 18.42 16.84
N GLN A 62 -22.39 17.53 15.94
CA GLN A 62 -23.33 16.75 15.17
C GLN A 62 -23.21 15.31 15.61
N SER A 63 -24.36 14.74 15.98
CA SER A 63 -24.54 13.35 16.36
C SER A 63 -23.62 12.44 15.53
N SER A 64 -22.78 11.72 16.24
CA SER A 64 -21.74 10.81 15.74
C SER A 64 -22.35 9.73 14.84
N GLN A 65 -22.57 10.05 13.58
CA GLN A 65 -22.32 9.05 12.57
C GLN A 65 -20.82 9.18 12.27
N THR A 66 -20.03 8.37 12.93
CA THR A 66 -18.69 8.04 12.53
C THR A 66 -18.82 7.39 11.15
N ASN A 67 -18.81 8.21 10.11
CA ASN A 67 -18.51 7.73 8.78
C ASN A 67 -17.02 7.34 8.83
N SER A 68 -16.73 6.18 9.39
CA SER A 68 -15.50 5.49 9.09
C SER A 68 -15.56 5.27 7.58
N VAL A 69 -14.77 6.04 6.83
CA VAL A 69 -14.55 5.73 5.42
C VAL A 69 -13.82 4.40 5.42
N THR A 70 -14.60 3.33 5.40
CA THR A 70 -14.05 2.00 5.17
C THR A 70 -13.60 2.00 3.72
N LEU A 71 -12.30 2.23 3.52
CA LEU A 71 -11.72 2.13 2.19
C LEU A 71 -11.92 0.69 1.72
N ARG A 72 -12.66 0.54 0.64
CA ARG A 72 -12.93 -0.78 0.06
C ARG A 72 -11.75 -1.25 -0.76
N PRO A 73 -11.45 -2.55 -0.74
CA PRO A 73 -10.48 -3.14 -1.65
C PRO A 73 -10.84 -2.84 -3.10
N ILE A 74 -9.84 -2.48 -3.90
CA ILE A 74 -10.01 -2.12 -5.32
C ILE A 74 -9.08 -2.95 -6.20
N PRO A 75 -9.51 -3.37 -7.40
CA PRO A 75 -8.62 -3.96 -8.37
C PRO A 75 -7.52 -2.98 -8.77
N ARG A 76 -6.29 -3.48 -8.91
CA ARG A 76 -5.16 -2.71 -9.45
C ARG A 76 -4.78 -3.26 -10.80
N ASP A 77 -4.44 -2.37 -11.72
CA ASP A 77 -3.96 -2.76 -13.05
C ASP A 77 -2.73 -3.65 -12.96
N ILE A 78 -2.62 -4.58 -13.92
CA ILE A 78 -1.43 -5.41 -14.07
C ILE A 78 -0.28 -4.49 -14.51
N PRO A 79 0.86 -4.50 -13.79
CA PRO A 79 1.97 -3.62 -14.14
C PRO A 79 2.54 -3.94 -15.54
N THR A 80 3.02 -2.91 -16.24
CA THR A 80 3.50 -2.99 -17.63
C THR A 80 5.02 -2.90 -17.78
N GLY A 81 5.78 -3.05 -16.72
CA GLY A 81 7.25 -3.04 -16.78
C GLY A 81 7.86 -4.22 -17.53
N GLU A 82 9.19 -4.16 -17.75
CA GLU A 82 9.96 -5.27 -18.29
C GLU A 82 9.92 -6.48 -17.33
N ASN A 83 9.61 -7.67 -17.84
CA ASN A 83 9.55 -8.88 -17.02
C ASN A 83 10.95 -9.29 -16.53
N ILE A 84 11.08 -9.46 -15.22
CA ILE A 84 12.27 -10.05 -14.62
C ILE A 84 12.18 -11.57 -14.76
N SER A 85 13.28 -12.18 -15.22
CA SER A 85 13.38 -13.65 -15.23
C SER A 85 13.31 -14.21 -13.81
N PRO A 86 12.55 -15.28 -13.55
CA PRO A 86 12.55 -15.95 -12.25
C PRO A 86 13.93 -16.42 -11.78
N ALA A 87 14.85 -16.68 -12.74
CA ALA A 87 16.24 -16.98 -12.42
C ALA A 87 17.03 -15.78 -11.85
N SER A 88 16.53 -14.54 -12.07
CA SER A 88 17.13 -13.31 -11.52
C SER A 88 16.44 -12.84 -10.26
N LEU A 89 15.10 -12.93 -10.23
CA LEU A 89 14.29 -12.59 -9.05
C LEU A 89 13.02 -13.45 -9.08
N SER A 90 12.82 -14.27 -8.06
CA SER A 90 11.63 -15.10 -7.92
C SER A 90 10.63 -14.50 -6.93
N ILE A 91 9.34 -14.76 -7.20
CA ILE A 91 8.24 -14.60 -6.27
C ILE A 91 7.60 -15.98 -6.11
N GLU A 92 7.79 -16.58 -4.97
CA GLU A 92 7.30 -17.91 -4.67
C GLU A 92 6.23 -17.86 -3.58
N THR A 93 5.16 -18.62 -3.75
CA THR A 93 4.12 -18.80 -2.72
C THR A 93 4.52 -19.92 -1.77
N GLU A 94 4.02 -19.89 -0.52
CA GLU A 94 4.31 -20.93 0.49
C GLU A 94 3.87 -22.34 0.00
N HIS A 95 2.82 -22.39 -0.81
CA HIS A 95 2.30 -23.60 -1.46
C HIS A 95 1.89 -23.30 -2.90
N ASP A 96 1.99 -24.26 -3.79
CA ASP A 96 1.52 -24.12 -5.18
C ASP A 96 -0.02 -24.15 -5.26
N HIS A 97 -0.67 -24.81 -4.30
CA HIS A 97 -2.11 -25.03 -4.27
C HIS A 97 -2.68 -24.69 -2.90
N TYR A 98 -3.85 -24.05 -2.91
CA TYR A 98 -4.60 -23.67 -1.71
C TYR A 98 -6.09 -24.02 -1.86
N PRO A 99 -6.82 -24.26 -0.76
CA PRO A 99 -8.27 -24.45 -0.83
C PRO A 99 -8.99 -23.15 -1.19
N LEU A 100 -10.21 -23.23 -1.74
CA LEU A 100 -11.05 -22.08 -2.08
C LEU A 100 -11.37 -21.17 -0.89
N SER A 101 -11.34 -21.71 0.32
CA SER A 101 -11.56 -20.94 1.55
C SER A 101 -10.40 -20.04 1.96
N THR A 102 -9.28 -20.07 1.22
CA THR A 102 -8.08 -19.28 1.52
C THR A 102 -8.39 -17.78 1.44
N THR A 103 -7.97 -17.05 2.45
CA THR A 103 -8.11 -15.59 2.52
C THR A 103 -6.78 -14.86 2.47
N GLU A 104 -5.68 -15.59 2.65
CA GLU A 104 -4.32 -15.03 2.65
C GLU A 104 -3.33 -16.01 2.04
N VAL A 105 -2.37 -15.50 1.28
CA VAL A 105 -1.27 -16.26 0.69
C VAL A 105 0.04 -15.57 1.05
N LYS A 106 0.99 -16.31 1.60
CA LYS A 106 2.34 -15.79 1.85
C LYS A 106 3.20 -15.96 0.62
N ILE A 107 3.94 -14.92 0.28
CA ILE A 107 4.96 -14.95 -0.77
C ILE A 107 6.33 -14.69 -0.19
N THR A 108 7.34 -15.29 -0.83
CA THR A 108 8.75 -14.99 -0.61
C THR A 108 9.32 -14.44 -1.90
N ILE A 109 9.91 -13.26 -1.83
CA ILE A 109 10.60 -12.60 -2.94
C ILE A 109 12.09 -12.80 -2.71
N THR A 110 12.79 -13.38 -3.68
CA THR A 110 14.23 -13.65 -3.56
C THR A 110 14.99 -13.12 -4.77
N ASN A 111 16.05 -12.35 -4.50
CA ASN A 111 16.98 -11.88 -5.52
C ASN A 111 18.10 -12.92 -5.71
N HIS A 112 18.18 -13.49 -6.92
CA HIS A 112 19.21 -14.49 -7.31
C HIS A 112 20.30 -13.88 -8.19
N SER A 113 20.23 -12.58 -8.46
CA SER A 113 21.11 -11.90 -9.40
C SER A 113 22.19 -11.07 -8.70
N HIS A 114 23.10 -10.52 -9.49
CA HIS A 114 24.10 -9.55 -9.03
C HIS A 114 23.58 -8.11 -9.09
N TYR A 115 22.32 -7.90 -9.45
CA TYR A 115 21.69 -6.56 -9.51
C TYR A 115 20.88 -6.32 -8.25
N GLU A 116 20.79 -5.06 -7.86
CA GLU A 116 19.89 -4.62 -6.81
C GLU A 116 18.49 -4.38 -7.38
N TYR A 117 17.47 -4.80 -6.64
CA TYR A 117 16.07 -4.49 -6.92
C TYR A 117 15.44 -3.75 -5.74
N GLU A 118 14.50 -2.87 -6.03
CA GLU A 118 13.69 -2.20 -5.02
C GLU A 118 12.20 -2.35 -5.34
N CYS A 119 11.36 -2.55 -4.31
CA CYS A 119 9.91 -2.52 -4.46
C CYS A 119 9.24 -2.06 -3.15
N GLY A 120 7.98 -1.60 -3.27
CA GLY A 120 7.13 -1.32 -2.12
C GLY A 120 6.19 -2.46 -1.76
N GLU A 121 5.26 -2.24 -0.82
CA GLU A 121 4.23 -3.23 -0.45
C GLU A 121 3.19 -3.47 -1.54
N LYS A 122 2.97 -2.51 -2.43
CA LYS A 122 1.96 -2.60 -3.50
C LYS A 122 2.11 -3.87 -4.32
N TYR A 123 0.98 -4.49 -4.61
CA TYR A 123 0.88 -5.64 -5.52
C TYR A 123 -0.39 -5.52 -6.36
N SER A 124 -0.43 -6.22 -7.48
CA SER A 124 -1.66 -6.49 -8.23
C SER A 124 -1.94 -7.98 -8.16
N LEU A 125 -3.20 -8.34 -8.04
CA LEU A 125 -3.67 -9.71 -8.00
C LEU A 125 -4.56 -9.97 -9.21
N ALA A 126 -4.39 -11.09 -9.88
CA ALA A 126 -5.21 -11.46 -11.01
C ALA A 126 -5.58 -12.95 -10.99
N TYR A 127 -6.76 -13.25 -11.51
CA TYR A 127 -7.28 -14.59 -11.73
C TYR A 127 -7.34 -14.88 -13.23
N TYR A 128 -6.95 -16.09 -13.65
CA TYR A 128 -7.05 -16.49 -15.04
C TYR A 128 -8.45 -16.99 -15.38
N ASN A 129 -9.23 -16.16 -16.08
CA ASN A 129 -10.54 -16.55 -16.58
C ASN A 129 -10.39 -17.44 -17.82
N LYS A 130 -10.59 -18.76 -17.64
CA LYS A 130 -10.47 -19.76 -18.71
C LYS A 130 -11.45 -19.52 -19.87
N SER A 131 -12.66 -19.03 -19.59
CA SER A 131 -13.68 -18.78 -20.62
C SER A 131 -13.31 -17.60 -21.51
N LYS A 132 -12.76 -16.54 -20.92
CA LYS A 132 -12.31 -15.35 -21.63
C LYS A 132 -10.85 -15.44 -22.12
N ARG A 133 -10.10 -16.45 -21.64
CA ARG A 133 -8.66 -16.65 -21.90
C ARG A 133 -7.82 -15.41 -21.56
N GLN A 134 -8.14 -14.76 -20.45
CA GLN A 134 -7.45 -13.56 -20.00
C GLN A 134 -7.31 -13.50 -18.49
N TRP A 135 -6.33 -12.72 -18.02
CA TRP A 135 -6.16 -12.37 -16.63
C TRP A 135 -7.12 -11.25 -16.25
N GLU A 136 -7.90 -11.44 -15.20
CA GLU A 136 -8.81 -10.45 -14.63
C GLU A 136 -8.25 -9.99 -13.29
N THR A 137 -8.16 -8.67 -13.11
CA THR A 137 -7.65 -8.10 -11.86
C THR A 137 -8.64 -8.27 -10.72
N LEU A 138 -8.11 -8.57 -9.54
CA LEU A 138 -8.87 -8.78 -8.32
C LEU A 138 -8.63 -7.66 -7.32
N PRO A 139 -9.55 -7.44 -6.38
CA PRO A 139 -9.40 -6.46 -5.32
C PRO A 139 -8.13 -6.68 -4.49
N THR A 140 -7.44 -5.59 -4.15
CA THR A 140 -6.25 -5.56 -3.30
C THR A 140 -6.41 -4.49 -2.23
N ASP A 141 -5.50 -4.43 -1.26
CA ASP A 141 -5.52 -3.42 -0.22
C ASP A 141 -5.61 -2.01 -0.81
N PRO A 142 -6.61 -1.20 -0.41
CA PRO A 142 -6.74 0.18 -0.88
C PRO A 142 -5.62 1.07 -0.32
N VAL A 143 -5.14 0.76 0.88
CA VAL A 143 -4.06 1.45 1.57
C VAL A 143 -2.89 0.49 1.72
N VAL A 144 -1.70 0.95 1.35
CA VAL A 144 -0.43 0.26 1.57
C VAL A 144 0.52 1.22 2.25
N ASN A 145 1.38 0.69 3.10
CA ASN A 145 2.42 1.49 3.71
C ASN A 145 3.42 1.95 2.64
N ASP A 146 3.93 3.16 2.80
CA ASP A 146 4.98 3.69 1.92
C ASP A 146 6.36 3.19 2.38
N ILE A 147 6.53 1.87 2.30
CA ILE A 147 7.77 1.16 2.66
C ILE A 147 8.50 0.82 1.37
N LEU A 148 9.79 1.06 1.34
CA LEU A 148 10.69 0.62 0.29
C LEU A 148 11.54 -0.54 0.80
N TRP A 149 11.43 -1.69 0.14
CA TRP A 149 12.29 -2.84 0.36
C TRP A 149 13.37 -2.88 -0.70
N ILE A 150 14.60 -3.07 -0.24
CA ILE A 150 15.79 -3.16 -1.10
C ILE A 150 16.27 -4.62 -1.06
N PHE A 151 16.50 -5.17 -2.24
CA PHE A 151 17.00 -6.52 -2.45
C PHE A 151 18.41 -6.42 -3.07
N PRO A 152 19.45 -6.29 -2.24
CA PRO A 152 20.82 -6.25 -2.76
C PRO A 152 21.23 -7.59 -3.40
N PRO A 153 22.35 -7.65 -4.12
CA PRO A 153 22.92 -8.89 -4.60
C PRO A 153 23.15 -9.88 -3.45
N GLU A 154 23.20 -11.18 -3.78
CA GLU A 154 23.52 -12.27 -2.84
C GLU A 154 22.43 -12.67 -1.85
N HIS A 155 21.20 -12.79 -2.35
CA HIS A 155 20.10 -13.56 -1.76
C HIS A 155 19.37 -13.05 -0.52
N PRO A 156 19.16 -11.75 -0.31
CA PRO A 156 18.16 -11.38 0.66
C PRO A 156 16.78 -11.75 0.13
N SER A 157 16.03 -12.44 0.96
CA SER A 157 14.62 -12.71 0.71
C SER A 157 13.75 -11.83 1.62
N HIS A 158 12.56 -11.49 1.12
CA HIS A 158 11.55 -10.80 1.89
C HIS A 158 10.22 -11.53 1.78
N GLN A 159 9.49 -11.63 2.89
CA GLN A 159 8.17 -12.24 2.94
C GLN A 159 7.08 -11.19 3.03
N GLN A 160 5.99 -11.41 2.28
CA GLN A 160 4.80 -10.58 2.33
C GLN A 160 3.56 -11.46 2.37
N THR A 161 2.54 -11.04 3.14
CA THR A 161 1.22 -11.66 3.13
C THR A 161 0.33 -10.93 2.12
N ILE A 162 -0.27 -11.68 1.22
CA ILE A 162 -1.20 -11.22 0.18
C ILE A 162 -2.60 -11.60 0.61
N LYS A 163 -3.50 -10.63 0.72
CA LYS A 163 -4.90 -10.86 1.10
C LYS A 163 -5.76 -11.12 -0.13
N LEU A 164 -6.67 -12.09 0.00
CA LEU A 164 -7.72 -12.39 -0.96
C LEU A 164 -9.04 -11.84 -0.41
N TYR A 165 -9.57 -10.80 -1.03
CA TYR A 165 -10.79 -10.11 -0.58
C TYR A 165 -12.05 -10.82 -1.08
N THR A 166 -12.38 -11.97 -0.48
CA THR A 166 -13.47 -12.85 -0.91
C THR A 166 -14.86 -12.25 -0.73
N SER A 167 -15.01 -11.23 0.12
CA SER A 167 -16.25 -10.45 0.26
C SER A 167 -16.52 -9.54 -0.94
N GLU A 168 -15.46 -9.05 -1.59
CA GLU A 168 -15.55 -8.17 -2.76
C GLU A 168 -15.50 -8.96 -4.07
N SER A 169 -14.77 -10.08 -4.08
CA SER A 169 -14.64 -10.98 -5.23
C SER A 169 -14.48 -12.42 -4.73
N PRO A 170 -15.51 -13.27 -4.83
CA PRO A 170 -15.42 -14.66 -4.40
C PRO A 170 -14.28 -15.41 -5.10
N ASN A 171 -13.62 -16.29 -4.37
CA ASN A 171 -12.59 -17.14 -4.93
C ASN A 171 -13.20 -18.13 -5.97
N HIS A 172 -12.45 -18.36 -7.03
CA HIS A 172 -12.78 -19.33 -8.06
C HIS A 172 -11.69 -20.39 -8.18
N PRO A 173 -12.02 -21.65 -8.52
CA PRO A 173 -11.00 -22.66 -8.79
C PRO A 173 -10.17 -22.26 -10.02
N GLY A 174 -8.83 -22.33 -9.90
CA GLY A 174 -7.93 -22.08 -11.01
C GLY A 174 -6.73 -21.23 -10.65
N LYS A 175 -6.07 -20.70 -11.66
CA LYS A 175 -4.78 -20.02 -11.54
C LYS A 175 -4.91 -18.56 -11.15
N TYR A 176 -4.02 -18.16 -10.26
CA TYR A 176 -3.86 -16.79 -9.76
C TYR A 176 -2.42 -16.31 -9.99
N ARG A 177 -2.27 -15.00 -10.18
CA ARG A 177 -0.98 -14.33 -10.24
C ARG A 177 -0.91 -13.16 -9.28
N ILE A 178 0.20 -13.05 -8.59
CA ILE A 178 0.58 -11.92 -7.76
C ILE A 178 1.69 -11.18 -8.50
N TYR A 179 1.44 -9.96 -8.93
CA TYR A 179 2.41 -9.12 -9.63
C TYR A 179 3.00 -8.09 -8.67
N LYS A 180 4.30 -7.88 -8.78
CA LYS A 180 5.03 -6.81 -8.08
C LYS A 180 5.80 -5.97 -9.07
N SER A 181 5.75 -4.65 -8.87
CA SER A 181 6.57 -3.70 -9.62
C SER A 181 7.87 -3.43 -8.88
N PHE A 182 8.97 -3.43 -9.60
CA PHE A 182 10.31 -3.15 -9.11
C PHE A 182 10.89 -1.93 -9.81
N ASN A 183 11.91 -1.32 -9.18
CA ASN A 183 12.70 -0.23 -9.74
C ASN A 183 11.79 0.89 -10.30
N ARG A 184 10.89 1.39 -9.43
CA ARG A 184 9.91 2.46 -9.75
C ARG A 184 8.98 2.10 -10.92
N GLY A 185 8.62 0.84 -11.04
CA GLY A 185 7.68 0.37 -12.07
C GLY A 185 8.33 0.05 -13.43
N THR A 186 9.65 0.18 -13.58
CA THR A 186 10.33 -0.16 -14.84
C THR A 186 10.43 -1.67 -15.06
N LYS A 187 10.38 -2.44 -13.97
CA LYS A 187 10.48 -3.91 -14.00
C LYS A 187 9.32 -4.55 -13.26
N VAL A 188 8.97 -5.79 -13.67
CA VAL A 188 7.85 -6.55 -13.10
C VAL A 188 8.28 -8.01 -12.89
N ALA A 189 7.88 -8.58 -11.76
CA ALA A 189 7.91 -10.03 -11.54
C ALA A 189 6.55 -10.50 -11.05
N TYR A 190 6.28 -11.79 -11.20
CA TYR A 190 5.04 -12.40 -10.69
C TYR A 190 5.31 -13.79 -10.10
N GLY A 191 4.48 -14.15 -9.12
CA GLY A 191 4.34 -15.50 -8.60
C GLY A 191 2.97 -16.08 -8.97
N GLU A 192 2.88 -17.39 -9.12
CA GLU A 192 1.62 -18.09 -9.43
C GLU A 192 1.25 -19.06 -8.31
N PHE A 193 -0.04 -19.26 -8.12
CA PHE A 193 -0.62 -20.31 -7.30
C PHE A 193 -1.97 -20.72 -7.87
N GLU A 194 -2.53 -21.84 -7.38
CA GLU A 194 -3.84 -22.32 -7.82
C GLU A 194 -4.76 -22.53 -6.62
N LEU A 195 -6.02 -22.10 -6.76
CA LEU A 195 -7.07 -22.45 -5.80
C LEU A 195 -7.81 -23.70 -6.30
N LEU A 196 -7.92 -24.69 -5.39
CA LEU A 196 -8.59 -25.96 -5.64
C LEU A 196 -9.91 -26.03 -4.86
N PRO A 197 -10.92 -26.75 -5.39
CA PRO A 197 -12.19 -26.98 -4.70
C PRO A 197 -12.03 -27.61 -3.32
#